data_df9a2ff68ae3eefeae018fbb21bbec03
#
_entry.id   df9a2ff68ae3eefeae018fbb21bbec03
#
_cell.length_a   1.000
_cell.length_b   1.000
_cell.length_c   1.000
_cell.angle_alpha   90.00
_cell.angle_beta   90.00
_cell.angle_gamma   90.00
#
_symmetry.space_group_name_H-M   'P 1'
#
loop_
_entity.id
_entity.type
_entity.pdbx_description
1 polymer ?
#
loop_
_entity_poly.entity_id
_entity_poly.type
_entity_poly.pdbx_seq_one_letter_code
_entity_poly.pdbx_strand_id
1 'polypeptide(L)'
;MASLMESLISVLQEESAEYNRLLELSMKKTPVIVEGDLEGLQHITDEEQIVIAKLNRLDARRAEVTKDIANVLNKDVNTLKLADIISMLDQRPVEQNHLAAAHDELKTVIEQMSRVNEQNRDLIQRSLEMVEFDLNLVHSMRSAPQTANYNRGAYNAGSIIGTGAGSFDTKQ
;
A
#
# COMPACT_ATOMS: atom_id res chain seq x y z
N MET A 1 -9.72 18.29 -34.93
CA MET A 1 -9.68 16.82 -34.67
C MET A 1 -8.25 16.30 -34.62
N ALA A 2 -7.42 16.40 -35.67
CA ALA A 2 -6.03 15.88 -35.63
C ALA A 2 -5.23 16.43 -34.45
N SER A 3 -5.25 17.74 -34.21
CA SER A 3 -4.56 18.39 -33.08
C SER A 3 -5.07 17.91 -31.71
N LEU A 4 -6.37 17.61 -31.55
CA LEU A 4 -6.91 17.09 -30.29
C LEU A 4 -6.49 15.63 -30.06
N MET A 5 -6.40 14.81 -31.12
CA MET A 5 -5.89 13.44 -31.01
C MET A 5 -4.41 13.42 -30.67
N GLU A 6 -3.59 14.27 -31.30
CA GLU A 6 -2.18 14.44 -30.96
C GLU A 6 -2.01 14.90 -29.51
N SER A 7 -2.85 15.82 -29.04
CA SER A 7 -2.84 16.27 -27.64
C SER A 7 -3.20 15.14 -26.68
N LEU A 8 -4.20 14.32 -27.02
CA LEU A 8 -4.60 13.17 -26.20
C LEU A 8 -3.47 12.13 -26.13
N ILE A 9 -2.89 11.78 -27.28
CA ILE A 9 -1.76 10.83 -27.33
C ILE A 9 -0.58 11.35 -26.48
N SER A 10 -0.22 12.64 -26.63
CA SER A 10 0.86 13.26 -25.85
C SER A 10 0.61 13.15 -24.35
N VAL A 11 -0.61 13.45 -23.89
CA VAL A 11 -0.96 13.35 -22.46
C VAL A 11 -0.86 11.92 -21.96
N LEU A 12 -1.36 10.94 -22.72
CA LEU A 12 -1.28 9.53 -22.34
C LEU A 12 0.18 9.04 -22.25
N GLN A 13 1.04 9.49 -23.17
CA GLN A 13 2.48 9.17 -23.13
C GLN A 13 3.17 9.82 -21.94
N GLU A 14 2.82 11.07 -21.61
CA GLU A 14 3.33 11.76 -20.43
C GLU A 14 2.86 11.06 -19.13
N GLU A 15 1.60 10.62 -19.07
CA GLU A 15 1.08 9.81 -17.97
C GLU A 15 1.83 8.49 -17.84
N SER A 16 2.04 7.76 -18.95
CA SER A 16 2.81 6.50 -18.94
C SER A 16 4.23 6.69 -18.41
N ALA A 17 4.91 7.77 -18.79
CA ALA A 17 6.24 8.08 -18.29
C ALA A 17 6.26 8.36 -16.78
N GLU A 18 5.30 9.13 -16.25
CA GLU A 18 5.22 9.40 -14.81
C GLU A 18 4.77 8.15 -14.01
N TYR A 19 3.89 7.31 -14.56
CA TYR A 19 3.55 6.02 -13.94
C TYR A 19 4.71 5.04 -13.92
N ASN A 20 5.55 5.00 -14.97
CA ASN A 20 6.79 4.22 -14.96
C ASN A 20 7.74 4.69 -13.87
N ARG A 21 7.87 6.00 -13.68
CA ARG A 21 8.66 6.57 -12.59
C ARG A 21 8.10 6.18 -11.22
N LEU A 22 6.79 6.21 -11.06
CA LEU A 22 6.12 5.78 -9.83
C LEU A 22 6.32 4.29 -9.58
N LEU A 23 6.29 3.47 -10.62
CA LEU A 23 6.58 2.04 -10.56
C LEU A 23 8.01 1.77 -10.07
N GLU A 24 9.00 2.48 -10.61
CA GLU A 24 10.40 2.37 -10.17
C GLU A 24 10.56 2.73 -8.68
N LEU A 25 9.90 3.81 -8.21
CA LEU A 25 9.90 4.19 -6.80
C LEU A 25 9.24 3.12 -5.93
N SER A 26 8.11 2.59 -6.36
CA SER A 26 7.40 1.51 -5.67
C SER A 26 8.23 0.23 -5.57
N MET A 27 8.99 -0.11 -6.62
CA MET A 27 9.92 -1.24 -6.61
C MET A 27 11.10 -1.01 -5.65
N LYS A 28 11.65 0.20 -5.59
CA LYS A 28 12.68 0.58 -4.62
C LYS A 28 12.17 0.54 -3.18
N LYS A 29 10.91 0.81 -2.97
CA LYS A 29 10.26 0.77 -1.65
C LYS A 29 10.23 -0.65 -1.06
N THR A 30 10.09 -1.67 -1.87
CA THR A 30 9.99 -3.07 -1.42
C THR A 30 11.14 -3.51 -0.51
N PRO A 31 12.43 -3.43 -0.89
CA PRO A 31 13.53 -3.80 -0.01
C PRO A 31 13.63 -2.90 1.22
N VAL A 32 13.35 -1.61 1.09
CA VAL A 32 13.37 -0.65 2.21
C VAL A 32 12.34 -1.02 3.29
N ILE A 33 11.16 -1.51 2.90
CA ILE A 33 10.14 -2.02 3.81
C ILE A 33 10.64 -3.29 4.52
N VAL A 34 11.24 -4.21 3.77
CA VAL A 34 11.75 -5.48 4.31
C VAL A 34 12.89 -5.24 5.32
N GLU A 35 13.75 -4.28 5.05
CA GLU A 35 14.86 -3.89 5.92
C GLU A 35 14.41 -3.07 7.14
N GLY A 36 13.19 -2.54 7.11
CA GLY A 36 12.66 -1.68 8.17
C GLY A 36 13.31 -0.29 8.22
N ASP A 37 13.86 0.15 7.08
CA ASP A 37 14.48 1.48 6.93
C ASP A 37 13.41 2.55 6.79
N LEU A 38 13.03 3.16 7.92
CA LEU A 38 12.00 4.19 7.97
C LEU A 38 12.42 5.49 7.29
N GLU A 39 13.71 5.85 7.35
CA GLU A 39 14.23 7.07 6.72
C GLU A 39 14.21 6.92 5.19
N GLY A 40 14.68 5.78 4.67
CA GLY A 40 14.61 5.45 3.25
C GLY A 40 13.17 5.38 2.74
N LEU A 41 12.24 4.83 3.53
CA LEU A 41 10.83 4.77 3.21
C LEU A 41 10.21 6.18 3.12
N GLN A 42 10.54 7.07 4.05
CA GLN A 42 10.08 8.46 4.03
C GLN A 42 10.59 9.18 2.78
N HIS A 43 11.87 9.05 2.46
CA HIS A 43 12.48 9.68 1.29
C HIS A 43 11.78 9.24 -0.02
N ILE A 44 11.56 7.93 -0.19
CA ILE A 44 10.85 7.41 -1.37
C ILE A 44 9.41 7.93 -1.42
N THR A 45 8.73 7.99 -0.28
CA THR A 45 7.35 8.51 -0.19
C THR A 45 7.27 9.99 -0.60
N ASP A 46 8.26 10.80 -0.20
CA ASP A 46 8.32 12.21 -0.59
C ASP A 46 8.53 12.36 -2.11
N GLU A 47 9.36 11.52 -2.72
CA GLU A 47 9.53 11.49 -4.18
C GLU A 47 8.24 11.04 -4.89
N GLU A 48 7.53 10.03 -4.38
CA GLU A 48 6.23 9.59 -4.91
C GLU A 48 5.21 10.71 -4.90
N GLN A 49 5.15 11.53 -3.85
CA GLN A 49 4.24 12.68 -3.74
C GLN A 49 4.44 13.68 -4.89
N ILE A 50 5.69 13.92 -5.29
CA ILE A 50 6.03 14.80 -6.42
C ILE A 50 5.48 14.23 -7.73
N VAL A 51 5.66 12.94 -7.95
CA VAL A 51 5.15 12.25 -9.16
C VAL A 51 3.62 12.25 -9.19
N ILE A 52 2.98 11.96 -8.06
CA ILE A 52 1.51 11.98 -7.93
C ILE A 52 0.95 13.38 -8.23
N ALA A 53 1.61 14.44 -7.77
CA ALA A 53 1.18 15.80 -8.07
C ALA A 53 1.23 16.11 -9.58
N LYS A 54 2.21 15.56 -10.31
CA LYS A 54 2.28 15.67 -11.78
C LYS A 54 1.18 14.85 -12.46
N LEU A 55 0.97 13.61 -12.02
CA LEU A 55 -0.09 12.75 -12.54
C LEU A 55 -1.47 13.39 -12.40
N ASN A 56 -1.77 14.03 -11.26
CA ASN A 56 -3.02 14.74 -11.06
C ASN A 56 -3.23 15.89 -12.07
N ARG A 57 -2.15 16.60 -12.45
CA ARG A 57 -2.20 17.65 -13.47
C ARG A 57 -2.43 17.07 -14.87
N LEU A 58 -1.79 15.94 -15.17
CA LEU A 58 -1.94 15.25 -16.45
C LEU A 58 -3.36 14.67 -16.59
N ASP A 59 -3.91 14.10 -15.53
CA ASP A 59 -5.29 13.60 -15.51
C ASP A 59 -6.30 14.72 -15.76
N ALA A 60 -6.13 15.88 -15.13
CA ALA A 60 -6.96 17.05 -15.39
C ALA A 60 -6.84 17.51 -16.86
N ARG A 61 -5.63 17.54 -17.42
CA ARG A 61 -5.42 17.89 -18.84
C ARG A 61 -6.04 16.86 -19.77
N ARG A 62 -5.95 15.56 -19.46
CA ARG A 62 -6.61 14.50 -20.20
C ARG A 62 -8.13 14.67 -20.21
N ALA A 63 -8.69 14.96 -19.04
CA ALA A 63 -10.14 15.21 -18.92
C ALA A 63 -10.60 16.39 -19.77
N GLU A 64 -9.82 17.50 -19.81
CA GLU A 64 -10.11 18.65 -20.66
C GLU A 64 -10.06 18.31 -22.15
N VAL A 65 -8.99 17.65 -22.59
CA VAL A 65 -8.86 17.21 -24.01
C VAL A 65 -9.98 16.24 -24.38
N THR A 66 -10.34 15.31 -23.50
CA THR A 66 -11.45 14.36 -23.72
C THR A 66 -12.79 15.10 -23.85
N LYS A 67 -13.00 16.13 -23.04
CA LYS A 67 -14.19 17.01 -23.11
C LYS A 67 -14.27 17.74 -24.46
N ASP A 68 -13.15 18.25 -24.93
CA ASP A 68 -13.11 18.95 -26.23
C ASP A 68 -13.39 17.98 -27.38
N ILE A 69 -12.86 16.75 -27.31
CA ILE A 69 -13.15 15.69 -28.28
C ILE A 69 -14.65 15.34 -28.25
N ALA A 70 -15.24 15.17 -27.07
CA ALA A 70 -16.66 14.87 -26.90
C ALA A 70 -17.55 15.96 -27.51
N ASN A 71 -17.19 17.24 -27.27
CA ASN A 71 -17.89 18.38 -27.86
C ASN A 71 -17.84 18.35 -29.40
N VAL A 72 -16.66 18.08 -29.98
CA VAL A 72 -16.50 17.99 -31.45
C VAL A 72 -17.27 16.81 -32.03
N LEU A 73 -17.35 15.70 -31.30
CA LEU A 73 -18.10 14.50 -31.70
C LEU A 73 -19.59 14.55 -31.37
N ASN A 74 -20.04 15.59 -30.68
CA ASN A 74 -21.42 15.74 -30.18
C ASN A 74 -21.84 14.52 -29.31
N LYS A 75 -20.94 14.08 -28.45
CA LYS A 75 -21.12 12.96 -27.49
C LYS A 75 -21.13 13.46 -26.06
N ASP A 76 -21.77 12.69 -25.17
CA ASP A 76 -21.71 12.96 -23.74
C ASP A 76 -20.32 12.56 -23.17
N VAL A 77 -19.65 13.53 -22.54
CA VAL A 77 -18.34 13.34 -21.89
C VAL A 77 -18.37 12.22 -20.85
N ASN A 78 -19.48 12.11 -20.10
CA ASN A 78 -19.59 11.13 -19.01
C ASN A 78 -19.67 9.68 -19.49
N THR A 79 -20.06 9.46 -20.73
CA THR A 79 -20.20 8.14 -21.32
C THR A 79 -19.08 7.80 -22.31
N LEU A 80 -18.34 8.80 -22.77
CA LEU A 80 -17.28 8.62 -23.77
C LEU A 80 -16.02 8.02 -23.14
N LYS A 81 -15.73 6.77 -23.43
CA LYS A 81 -14.52 6.08 -23.03
C LYS A 81 -13.42 6.21 -24.09
N LEU A 82 -12.17 6.08 -23.66
CA LEU A 82 -11.01 6.11 -24.55
C LEU A 82 -11.10 5.01 -25.63
N ALA A 83 -11.59 3.82 -25.28
CA ALA A 83 -11.84 2.74 -26.21
C ALA A 83 -12.87 3.12 -27.30
N ASP A 84 -13.88 3.92 -26.94
CA ASP A 84 -14.87 4.40 -27.91
C ASP A 84 -14.23 5.41 -28.89
N ILE A 85 -13.35 6.27 -28.40
CA ILE A 85 -12.60 7.20 -29.26
C ILE A 85 -11.72 6.43 -30.24
N ILE A 86 -11.01 5.39 -29.78
CA ILE A 86 -10.19 4.52 -30.65
C ILE A 86 -11.03 3.86 -31.72
N SER A 87 -12.22 3.34 -31.38
CA SER A 87 -13.12 2.68 -32.36
C SER A 87 -13.70 3.65 -33.37
N MET A 88 -13.83 4.93 -33.07
CA MET A 88 -14.33 5.96 -34.00
C MET A 88 -13.28 6.43 -35.01
N LEU A 89 -12.02 6.02 -34.85
CA LEU A 89 -10.92 6.39 -35.75
C LEU A 89 -10.71 5.41 -36.93
N ASP A 90 -11.70 4.59 -37.26
CA ASP A 90 -11.60 3.56 -38.31
C ASP A 90 -11.09 4.08 -39.67
N GLN A 91 -11.40 5.34 -39.98
CA GLN A 91 -10.95 5.99 -41.21
C GLN A 91 -9.57 6.63 -41.13
N ARG A 92 -8.91 6.53 -39.94
CA ARG A 92 -7.60 7.13 -39.63
C ARG A 92 -6.70 6.11 -38.95
N PRO A 93 -6.25 5.08 -39.64
CA PRO A 93 -5.57 3.95 -39.04
C PRO A 93 -4.25 4.32 -38.33
N VAL A 94 -3.56 5.36 -38.79
CA VAL A 94 -2.30 5.83 -38.13
C VAL A 94 -2.60 6.42 -36.76
N GLU A 95 -3.58 7.32 -36.70
CA GLU A 95 -3.98 7.95 -35.42
C GLU A 95 -4.58 6.92 -34.46
N GLN A 96 -5.40 6.01 -34.98
CA GLN A 96 -6.00 4.90 -34.25
C GLN A 96 -4.93 4.02 -33.58
N ASN A 97 -3.93 3.60 -34.35
CA ASN A 97 -2.85 2.74 -33.86
C ASN A 97 -2.00 3.46 -32.80
N HIS A 98 -1.68 4.73 -32.99
CA HIS A 98 -0.91 5.51 -32.02
C HIS A 98 -1.69 5.68 -30.72
N LEU A 99 -2.99 5.98 -30.80
CA LEU A 99 -3.83 6.15 -29.61
C LEU A 99 -4.02 4.81 -28.88
N ALA A 100 -4.24 3.72 -29.62
CA ALA A 100 -4.35 2.38 -29.05
C ALA A 100 -3.05 1.96 -28.35
N ALA A 101 -1.91 2.18 -28.98
CA ALA A 101 -0.61 1.88 -28.39
C ALA A 101 -0.36 2.67 -27.09
N ALA A 102 -0.64 3.98 -27.09
CA ALA A 102 -0.49 4.82 -25.89
C ALA A 102 -1.44 4.39 -24.76
N HIS A 103 -2.68 4.01 -25.10
CA HIS A 103 -3.65 3.46 -24.15
C HIS A 103 -3.16 2.15 -23.52
N ASP A 104 -2.69 1.21 -24.34
CA ASP A 104 -2.28 -0.11 -23.89
C ASP A 104 -0.99 -0.04 -23.04
N GLU A 105 -0.05 0.85 -23.39
CA GLU A 105 1.13 1.14 -22.61
C GLU A 105 0.76 1.68 -21.23
N LEU A 106 -0.11 2.70 -21.18
CA LEU A 106 -0.58 3.27 -19.91
C LEU A 106 -1.29 2.23 -19.06
N LYS A 107 -2.17 1.44 -19.64
CA LYS A 107 -2.87 0.36 -18.94
C LYS A 107 -1.89 -0.64 -18.33
N THR A 108 -0.91 -1.07 -19.10
CA THR A 108 0.11 -2.04 -18.66
C THR A 108 0.91 -1.53 -17.47
N VAL A 109 1.39 -0.30 -17.52
CA VAL A 109 2.19 0.26 -16.42
C VAL A 109 1.35 0.48 -15.16
N ILE A 110 0.08 0.90 -15.29
CA ILE A 110 -0.83 1.05 -14.15
C ILE A 110 -1.09 -0.30 -13.48
N GLU A 111 -1.32 -1.37 -14.26
CA GLU A 111 -1.51 -2.71 -13.73
C GLU A 111 -0.26 -3.23 -12.99
N GLN A 112 0.92 -2.98 -13.53
CA GLN A 112 2.18 -3.34 -12.88
C GLN A 112 2.39 -2.58 -11.58
N MET A 113 2.18 -1.27 -11.60
CA MET A 113 2.28 -0.40 -10.42
C MET A 113 1.29 -0.83 -9.33
N SER A 114 0.05 -1.16 -9.68
CA SER A 114 -0.96 -1.64 -8.75
C SER A 114 -0.52 -2.93 -8.04
N ARG A 115 0.05 -3.90 -8.78
CA ARG A 115 0.56 -5.15 -8.19
C ARG A 115 1.70 -4.92 -7.20
N VAL A 116 2.66 -4.06 -7.57
CA VAL A 116 3.79 -3.74 -6.68
C VAL A 116 3.31 -3.00 -5.43
N ASN A 117 2.37 -2.07 -5.57
CA ASN A 117 1.80 -1.36 -4.44
C ASN A 117 1.02 -2.28 -3.49
N GLU A 118 0.26 -3.23 -4.02
CA GLU A 118 -0.44 -4.23 -3.21
C GLU A 118 0.56 -5.11 -2.44
N GLN A 119 1.62 -5.58 -3.10
CA GLN A 119 2.70 -6.32 -2.46
C GLN A 119 3.36 -5.50 -1.33
N ASN A 120 3.68 -4.24 -1.58
CA ASN A 120 4.27 -3.35 -0.57
C ASN A 120 3.32 -3.12 0.61
N ARG A 121 2.03 -2.96 0.35
CA ARG A 121 1.01 -2.85 1.39
C ARG A 121 0.97 -4.08 2.29
N ASP A 122 0.99 -5.27 1.70
CA ASP A 122 1.00 -6.53 2.45
C ASP A 122 2.27 -6.67 3.31
N LEU A 123 3.42 -6.27 2.78
CA LEU A 123 4.68 -6.28 3.52
C LEU A 123 4.64 -5.32 4.72
N ILE A 124 4.12 -4.11 4.55
CA ILE A 124 3.94 -3.14 5.63
C ILE A 124 3.01 -3.70 6.70
N GLN A 125 1.89 -4.28 6.30
CA GLN A 125 0.92 -4.89 7.21
C GLN A 125 1.57 -5.97 8.08
N ARG A 126 2.29 -6.90 7.47
CA ARG A 126 3.02 -7.97 8.19
C ARG A 126 4.10 -7.41 9.12
N SER A 127 4.81 -6.37 8.70
CA SER A 127 5.81 -5.72 9.54
C SER A 127 5.19 -5.08 10.77
N LEU A 128 4.02 -4.44 10.64
CA LEU A 128 3.27 -3.87 11.77
C LEU A 128 2.79 -4.95 12.74
N GLU A 129 2.24 -6.05 12.24
CA GLU A 129 1.81 -7.19 13.06
C GLU A 129 2.98 -7.79 13.87
N MET A 130 4.17 -7.88 13.26
CA MET A 130 5.38 -8.35 13.92
C MET A 130 5.82 -7.39 15.03
N VAL A 131 5.82 -6.08 14.79
CA VAL A 131 6.15 -5.07 15.80
C VAL A 131 5.16 -5.11 16.97
N GLU A 132 3.86 -5.25 16.71
CA GLU A 132 2.84 -5.40 17.75
C GLU A 132 3.06 -6.66 18.59
N PHE A 133 3.40 -7.78 17.96
CA PHE A 133 3.73 -9.02 18.66
C PHE A 133 4.95 -8.84 19.56
N ASP A 134 6.03 -8.25 19.05
CA ASP A 134 7.25 -8.00 19.82
C ASP A 134 7.01 -7.07 21.01
N LEU A 135 6.21 -6.01 20.83
CA LEU A 135 5.80 -5.11 21.90
C LEU A 135 5.01 -5.85 22.99
N ASN A 136 4.04 -6.67 22.59
CA ASN A 136 3.25 -7.47 23.51
C ASN A 136 4.12 -8.48 24.28
N LEU A 137 5.10 -9.10 23.62
CA LEU A 137 6.06 -9.98 24.27
C LEU A 137 6.90 -9.24 25.31
N VAL A 138 7.45 -8.07 24.99
CA VAL A 138 8.22 -7.23 25.91
C VAL A 138 7.36 -6.79 27.10
N HIS A 139 6.10 -6.39 26.86
CA HIS A 139 5.16 -6.04 27.92
C HIS A 139 4.85 -7.23 28.84
N SER A 140 4.64 -8.42 28.28
CA SER A 140 4.37 -9.62 29.07
C SER A 140 5.58 -10.03 29.92
N MET A 141 6.79 -9.90 29.40
CA MET A 141 8.03 -10.16 30.14
C MET A 141 8.24 -9.18 31.29
N ARG A 142 7.86 -7.90 31.15
CA ARG A 142 7.91 -6.89 32.22
C ARG A 142 6.80 -7.05 33.23
N SER A 143 5.65 -7.58 32.85
CA SER A 143 4.47 -7.76 33.69
C SER A 143 4.44 -9.14 34.35
N ALA A 144 5.35 -10.05 34.01
CA ALA A 144 5.45 -11.33 34.66
C ALA A 144 5.80 -11.10 36.14
N PRO A 145 4.94 -11.49 37.10
CA PRO A 145 5.25 -11.32 38.51
C PRO A 145 6.54 -12.11 38.77
N GLN A 146 7.43 -11.53 39.59
CA GLN A 146 8.64 -12.22 40.09
C GLN A 146 8.22 -13.33 41.09
N THR A 147 7.37 -14.25 40.67
CA THR A 147 6.91 -15.37 41.48
C THR A 147 7.88 -16.57 41.49
N ALA A 148 9.06 -16.41 40.92
CA ALA A 148 10.12 -17.40 41.04
C ALA A 148 11.17 -17.06 42.07
N ASN A 149 10.80 -16.35 43.14
CA ASN A 149 11.59 -16.41 44.37
C ASN A 149 11.12 -17.67 45.13
N TYR A 150 11.54 -18.82 44.64
CA TYR A 150 11.53 -20.05 45.41
C TYR A 150 12.54 -19.85 46.50
N ASN A 151 12.05 -19.27 47.62
CA ASN A 151 12.84 -18.97 48.78
C ASN A 151 13.39 -20.29 49.31
N ARG A 152 14.71 -20.48 49.28
CA ARG A 152 15.43 -21.57 49.93
C ARG A 152 15.14 -21.67 51.42
N GLY A 153 14.34 -20.77 51.98
CA GLY A 153 13.89 -20.75 53.36
C GLY A 153 12.70 -21.64 53.70
N ALA A 154 12.01 -22.21 52.70
CA ALA A 154 10.81 -23.04 52.93
C ALA A 154 11.15 -24.46 53.44
N TYR A 155 12.41 -24.89 53.37
CA TYR A 155 12.81 -26.21 53.88
C TYR A 155 13.07 -26.23 55.40
N ASN A 156 13.12 -25.08 56.09
CA ASN A 156 13.32 -25.04 57.55
C ASN A 156 12.04 -24.83 58.37
N ALA A 157 10.88 -24.70 57.74
CA ALA A 157 9.61 -24.56 58.45
C ALA A 157 8.90 -25.88 58.75
N GLY A 158 9.46 -27.02 58.28
CA GLY A 158 8.86 -28.37 58.44
C GLY A 158 9.20 -29.06 59.79
N SER A 159 9.93 -28.37 60.68
CA SER A 159 10.42 -28.99 61.92
C SER A 159 9.72 -28.56 63.23
N ILE A 160 8.62 -27.80 63.15
CA ILE A 160 7.91 -27.29 64.35
C ILE A 160 6.41 -27.59 64.28
N ILE A 161 5.99 -28.67 63.64
CA ILE A 161 4.62 -29.14 63.81
C ILE A 161 4.66 -30.65 64.17
N GLY A 162 4.98 -30.86 65.42
CA GLY A 162 4.99 -32.17 66.00
C GLY A 162 5.09 -32.09 67.52
N THR A 163 4.12 -31.53 68.21
CA THR A 163 3.69 -31.91 69.58
C THR A 163 2.56 -30.95 70.03
N GLY A 164 1.38 -31.41 69.99
CA GLY A 164 0.22 -30.69 70.54
C GLY A 164 -1.03 -31.55 70.35
N ALA A 165 -1.15 -32.46 71.28
CA ALA A 165 -2.31 -33.36 71.36
C ALA A 165 -3.61 -32.61 71.60
N GLY A 166 -4.68 -33.07 70.95
CA GLY A 166 -5.98 -33.21 71.60
C GLY A 166 -6.92 -32.01 71.52
N SER A 167 -7.95 -32.15 70.77
CA SER A 167 -9.32 -32.19 71.31
C SER A 167 -10.33 -32.16 70.16
N PHE A 168 -10.87 -33.32 69.93
CA PHE A 168 -12.18 -33.45 69.29
C PHE A 168 -13.22 -33.03 70.31
N ASP A 169 -14.03 -32.10 70.04
CA ASP A 169 -15.32 -31.97 70.70
C ASP A 169 -16.45 -31.77 69.69
N THR A 170 -17.21 -32.83 69.60
CA THR A 170 -18.54 -32.94 68.96
C THR A 170 -19.54 -32.20 69.83
N LYS A 171 -20.38 -31.31 69.19
CA LYS A 171 -21.81 -31.28 69.51
C LYS A 171 -22.57 -30.26 68.64
N GLN A 172 -23.57 -30.84 68.01
CA GLN A 172 -24.88 -30.32 67.54
C GLN A 172 -24.87 -29.35 66.38
#